data_cbf2a918d9be0efdd55fcf7160ff9887
#
_entry.id   cbf2a918d9be0efdd55fcf7160ff9887
#
_cell.length_a   1.000
_cell.length_b   1.000
_cell.length_c   1.000
_cell.angle_alpha   90.00
_cell.angle_beta   90.00
_cell.angle_gamma   90.00
#
_symmetry.space_group_name_H-M   'P 1'
#
loop_
_entity.id
_entity.type
_entity.pdbx_description
1 polymer ?
#
loop_
_entity_poly.entity_id
_entity_poly.type
_entity_poly.pdbx_seq_one_letter_code
_entity_poly.pdbx_strand_id
1 'polypeptide(L)'
;MAYRPGWVDHLIGWHVYPLGFVGAPARLESQEVSHRLAHLGAWLDHAVALGCSSLALGPVFSSASHGYDTLDYFTIDPRLGDDDDFDHLLQAAHARGLSVLLDGVFNHVSRRNRIVQDAQSAGPDSDAGRMVRSCAGRLDVFEGHSDLVALNHDNPAVREHVTRIMNYWCGRGVDGWRLDAAYSVNPEFWAAVLPSVREKYPDVWIFGEVIHGDYASIVRASGMDSVTQYELWKGIWSSIESRNFFELDHALGRHNEFSDAFTPMTFVGNHDVTRIASRVGQDGAVLATAILATIGGIPLIYYGDELAYRGVKEERFGADDDIRPVFPASPADLSNLGADTLRAHQSLLGLRRRHPWLVDARTESLDLTNERYVYRTGVPGVEPLIVELDVRDGCSVLIREAGQVVWSSGA
;
A
#
# COMPACT_ATOMS: atom_id res chain seq x y z
N MET A 1 -17.58 -13.52 -7.51
CA MET A 1 -16.37 -12.87 -7.01
C MET A 1 -15.15 -13.56 -7.61
N ALA A 2 -14.10 -12.83 -7.91
CA ALA A 2 -12.82 -13.43 -8.28
C ALA A 2 -12.30 -14.31 -7.13
N TYR A 3 -11.47 -15.30 -7.43
CA TYR A 3 -10.81 -16.11 -6.41
C TYR A 3 -9.98 -15.22 -5.49
N ARG A 4 -10.15 -15.38 -4.18
CA ARG A 4 -9.36 -14.69 -3.14
C ARG A 4 -8.75 -15.78 -2.25
N PRO A 5 -7.42 -15.81 -2.10
CA PRO A 5 -6.75 -16.75 -1.21
C PRO A 5 -7.24 -16.57 0.24
N GLY A 6 -7.41 -17.67 0.98
CA GLY A 6 -7.98 -17.62 2.34
C GLY A 6 -7.19 -16.75 3.33
N TRP A 7 -5.88 -16.59 3.14
CA TRP A 7 -5.08 -15.70 3.99
C TRP A 7 -5.42 -14.21 3.80
N VAL A 8 -5.96 -13.83 2.64
CA VAL A 8 -6.37 -12.46 2.32
C VAL A 8 -7.65 -12.05 3.05
N ASP A 9 -8.51 -13.00 3.44
CA ASP A 9 -9.73 -12.70 4.22
C ASP A 9 -9.42 -12.06 5.58
N HIS A 10 -8.20 -12.25 6.07
CA HIS A 10 -7.72 -11.73 7.34
C HIS A 10 -6.61 -10.68 7.17
N LEU A 11 -6.35 -10.24 5.94
CA LEU A 11 -5.25 -9.36 5.65
C LEU A 11 -5.50 -7.97 6.24
N ILE A 12 -4.57 -7.55 7.08
CA ILE A 12 -4.35 -6.17 7.53
C ILE A 12 -2.86 -5.91 7.30
N GLY A 13 -2.54 -5.02 6.35
CA GLY A 13 -1.14 -4.80 5.98
C GLY A 13 -0.49 -3.69 6.79
N TRP A 14 0.73 -3.93 7.29
CA TRP A 14 1.61 -2.87 7.73
C TRP A 14 2.48 -2.45 6.53
N HIS A 15 2.23 -1.26 6.02
CA HIS A 15 2.91 -0.72 4.84
C HIS A 15 4.15 0.04 5.26
N VAL A 16 5.31 -0.43 4.83
CA VAL A 16 6.62 0.15 5.16
C VAL A 16 7.34 0.57 3.89
N TYR A 17 7.89 1.79 3.89
CA TYR A 17 8.85 2.23 2.89
C TYR A 17 10.28 1.96 3.41
N PRO A 18 10.95 0.88 2.93
CA PRO A 18 12.13 0.34 3.61
C PRO A 18 13.31 1.29 3.68
N LEU A 19 13.65 1.98 2.57
CA LEU A 19 14.80 2.90 2.52
C LEU A 19 14.68 4.03 3.56
N GLY A 20 13.49 4.63 3.69
CA GLY A 20 13.22 5.65 4.71
C GLY A 20 13.26 5.04 6.10
N PHE A 21 12.52 3.95 6.31
CA PHE A 21 12.39 3.28 7.60
C PHE A 21 13.75 2.99 8.27
N VAL A 22 14.70 2.45 7.50
CA VAL A 22 16.02 2.07 8.02
C VAL A 22 17.06 3.20 7.93
N GLY A 23 16.67 4.41 7.52
CA GLY A 23 17.58 5.53 7.35
C GLY A 23 18.67 5.29 6.31
N ALA A 24 18.31 4.67 5.20
CA ALA A 24 19.25 4.42 4.10
C ALA A 24 19.64 5.76 3.41
N PRO A 25 20.87 5.89 2.88
CA PRO A 25 21.26 7.06 2.10
C PRO A 25 20.31 7.31 0.93
N ALA A 26 20.00 8.59 0.65
CA ALA A 26 19.06 8.98 -0.41
C ALA A 26 19.49 8.54 -1.83
N ARG A 27 20.76 8.28 -2.06
CA ARG A 27 21.32 7.81 -3.33
C ARG A 27 22.23 6.61 -3.14
N LEU A 28 22.24 5.73 -4.14
CA LEU A 28 23.19 4.64 -4.21
C LEU A 28 24.57 5.15 -4.68
N GLU A 29 25.46 5.36 -3.73
CA GLU A 29 26.83 5.82 -3.98
C GLU A 29 27.87 4.69 -3.92
N SER A 30 27.53 3.58 -3.26
CA SER A 30 28.37 2.39 -3.09
C SER A 30 27.58 1.11 -3.30
N GLN A 31 28.25 0.10 -3.80
CA GLN A 31 27.72 -1.29 -3.87
C GLN A 31 28.02 -2.10 -2.60
N GLU A 32 28.58 -1.47 -1.57
CA GLU A 32 28.83 -2.12 -0.28
C GLU A 32 27.51 -2.39 0.43
N VAL A 33 27.31 -3.65 0.83
CA VAL A 33 26.11 -4.11 1.53
C VAL A 33 26.09 -3.61 2.96
N SER A 34 24.94 -3.07 3.39
CA SER A 34 24.82 -2.40 4.69
C SER A 34 23.97 -3.15 5.73
N HIS A 35 23.39 -4.30 5.42
CA HIS A 35 22.62 -5.21 6.30
C HIS A 35 21.54 -4.52 7.17
N ARG A 36 20.86 -3.46 6.62
CA ARG A 36 19.87 -2.67 7.37
C ARG A 36 18.51 -3.35 7.47
N LEU A 37 18.21 -4.40 6.68
CA LEU A 37 16.96 -5.15 6.81
C LEU A 37 16.79 -5.80 8.19
N ALA A 38 17.88 -6.07 8.92
CA ALA A 38 17.82 -6.49 10.31
C ALA A 38 17.12 -5.48 11.23
N HIS A 39 17.23 -4.17 10.94
CA HIS A 39 16.50 -3.12 11.64
C HIS A 39 14.99 -3.27 11.45
N LEU A 40 14.53 -3.48 10.21
CA LEU A 40 13.11 -3.76 9.94
C LEU A 40 12.67 -5.07 10.61
N GLY A 41 13.52 -6.10 10.61
CA GLY A 41 13.28 -7.39 11.29
C GLY A 41 12.97 -7.22 12.79
N ALA A 42 13.59 -6.26 13.47
CA ALA A 42 13.32 -5.95 14.89
C ALA A 42 11.90 -5.40 15.15
N TRP A 43 11.18 -4.99 14.10
CA TRP A 43 9.83 -4.41 14.21
C TRP A 43 8.70 -5.38 13.84
N LEU A 44 8.99 -6.61 13.46
CA LEU A 44 7.95 -7.57 13.07
C LEU A 44 6.99 -7.88 14.21
N ASP A 45 7.48 -7.97 15.45
CA ASP A 45 6.62 -8.17 16.62
C ASP A 45 5.71 -6.95 16.90
N HIS A 46 6.15 -5.72 16.56
CA HIS A 46 5.32 -4.53 16.59
C HIS A 46 4.16 -4.63 15.59
N ALA A 47 4.43 -5.04 14.35
CA ALA A 47 3.39 -5.24 13.35
C ALA A 47 2.33 -6.26 13.81
N VAL A 48 2.76 -7.38 14.42
CA VAL A 48 1.86 -8.38 15.00
C VAL A 48 1.06 -7.79 16.17
N ALA A 49 1.72 -7.08 17.08
CA ALA A 49 1.07 -6.44 18.25
C ALA A 49 0.09 -5.33 17.82
N LEU A 50 0.36 -4.65 16.70
CA LEU A 50 -0.55 -3.69 16.08
C LEU A 50 -1.84 -4.36 15.57
N GLY A 51 -1.80 -5.65 15.26
CA GLY A 51 -2.90 -6.44 14.71
C GLY A 51 -2.77 -6.70 13.21
N CYS A 52 -1.63 -6.37 12.61
CA CYS A 52 -1.37 -6.66 11.20
C CYS A 52 -1.07 -8.15 10.99
N SER A 53 -1.39 -8.65 9.80
CA SER A 53 -1.13 -10.02 9.33
C SER A 53 -0.31 -10.04 8.03
N SER A 54 0.14 -8.88 7.57
CA SER A 54 0.97 -8.75 6.38
C SER A 54 1.94 -7.59 6.52
N LEU A 55 3.13 -7.78 5.94
CA LEU A 55 4.14 -6.76 5.74
C LEU A 55 4.11 -6.35 4.26
N ALA A 56 3.61 -5.16 3.95
CA ALA A 56 3.60 -4.61 2.60
C ALA A 56 4.82 -3.69 2.45
N LEU A 57 5.81 -4.13 1.69
CA LEU A 57 7.06 -3.41 1.51
C LEU A 57 6.99 -2.53 0.25
N GLY A 58 7.35 -1.24 0.38
CA GLY A 58 7.78 -0.45 -0.76
C GLY A 58 9.01 -1.06 -1.44
N PRO A 59 9.56 -0.44 -2.50
CA PRO A 59 10.63 -1.05 -3.30
C PRO A 59 11.82 -1.50 -2.47
N VAL A 60 12.24 -2.75 -2.68
CA VAL A 60 13.43 -3.37 -2.04
C VAL A 60 14.54 -3.68 -3.03
N PHE A 61 14.28 -3.56 -4.33
CA PHE A 61 15.25 -3.89 -5.38
C PHE A 61 16.29 -2.81 -5.55
N SER A 62 17.46 -3.19 -6.07
CA SER A 62 18.55 -2.25 -6.36
C SER A 62 18.02 -1.06 -7.17
N SER A 63 18.23 0.14 -6.66
CA SER A 63 17.73 1.40 -7.23
C SER A 63 18.75 2.51 -7.20
N ALA A 64 18.59 3.54 -8.03
CA ALA A 64 19.55 4.63 -8.10
C ALA A 64 19.38 5.62 -6.93
N SER A 65 18.13 5.80 -6.45
CA SER A 65 17.81 6.71 -5.33
C SER A 65 16.64 6.22 -4.48
N HIS A 66 15.42 6.52 -4.86
CA HIS A 66 14.22 6.37 -4.01
C HIS A 66 13.49 5.01 -4.13
N GLY A 67 14.11 4.00 -4.73
CA GLY A 67 13.47 2.69 -4.91
C GLY A 67 12.61 2.56 -6.17
N TYR A 68 11.94 3.64 -6.59
CA TYR A 68 11.11 3.66 -7.80
C TYR A 68 11.92 3.89 -9.09
N ASP A 69 13.23 4.00 -9.00
CA ASP A 69 14.18 4.11 -10.11
C ASP A 69 15.09 2.86 -10.18
N THR A 70 14.46 1.72 -10.43
CA THR A 70 15.08 0.39 -10.38
C THR A 70 16.29 0.26 -11.32
N LEU A 71 17.38 -0.27 -10.78
CA LEU A 71 18.60 -0.63 -11.51
C LEU A 71 18.64 -2.14 -11.84
N ASP A 72 18.25 -2.99 -10.90
CA ASP A 72 18.20 -4.44 -11.06
C ASP A 72 17.08 -5.02 -10.21
N TYR A 73 16.22 -5.83 -10.83
CA TYR A 73 15.08 -6.48 -10.16
C TYR A 73 15.42 -7.79 -9.46
N PHE A 74 16.62 -8.33 -9.68
CA PHE A 74 17.03 -9.64 -9.15
C PHE A 74 17.98 -9.53 -7.98
N THR A 75 18.31 -8.32 -7.54
CA THR A 75 19.16 -8.04 -6.39
C THR A 75 18.48 -7.10 -5.42
N ILE A 76 18.66 -7.35 -4.14
CA ILE A 76 18.22 -6.41 -3.09
C ILE A 76 19.08 -5.16 -3.14
N ASP A 77 18.50 -4.02 -2.81
CA ASP A 77 19.24 -2.75 -2.74
C ASP A 77 20.35 -2.84 -1.67
N PRO A 78 21.63 -2.64 -2.03
CA PRO A 78 22.74 -2.81 -1.08
C PRO A 78 22.67 -1.86 0.11
N ARG A 79 21.88 -0.78 0.01
CA ARG A 79 21.60 0.11 1.15
C ARG A 79 20.64 -0.52 2.16
N LEU A 80 19.92 -1.57 1.79
CA LEU A 80 19.03 -2.36 2.65
C LEU A 80 19.73 -3.63 3.15
N GLY A 81 20.38 -4.34 2.26
CA GLY A 81 21.00 -5.62 2.55
C GLY A 81 21.35 -6.40 1.28
N ASP A 82 21.47 -7.68 1.44
CA ASP A 82 21.64 -8.65 0.36
C ASP A 82 20.46 -9.67 0.32
N ASP A 83 20.61 -10.67 -0.52
CA ASP A 83 19.63 -11.74 -0.67
C ASP A 83 19.44 -12.56 0.61
N ASP A 84 20.52 -12.78 1.38
CA ASP A 84 20.46 -13.52 2.64
C ASP A 84 19.71 -12.71 3.72
N ASP A 85 19.94 -11.39 3.78
CA ASP A 85 19.19 -10.49 4.68
C ASP A 85 17.69 -10.51 4.36
N PHE A 86 17.34 -10.50 3.07
CA PHE A 86 15.95 -10.56 2.65
C PHE A 86 15.29 -11.89 2.98
N ASP A 87 15.98 -13.01 2.73
CA ASP A 87 15.49 -14.35 3.08
C ASP A 87 15.28 -14.49 4.60
N HIS A 88 16.17 -13.95 5.41
CA HIS A 88 16.03 -13.92 6.86
C HIS A 88 14.80 -13.10 7.29
N LEU A 89 14.58 -11.90 6.69
CA LEU A 89 13.40 -11.08 6.96
C LEU A 89 12.11 -11.82 6.59
N LEU A 90 12.07 -12.45 5.40
CA LEU A 90 10.93 -13.20 4.89
C LEU A 90 10.59 -14.39 5.80
N GLN A 91 11.59 -15.20 6.18
CA GLN A 91 11.42 -16.31 7.11
C GLN A 91 10.93 -15.83 8.49
N ALA A 92 11.51 -14.75 9.00
CA ALA A 92 11.10 -14.17 10.29
C ALA A 92 9.67 -13.63 10.27
N ALA A 93 9.23 -13.04 9.17
CA ALA A 93 7.86 -12.58 8.96
C ALA A 93 6.89 -13.77 8.92
N HIS A 94 7.17 -14.79 8.10
CA HIS A 94 6.34 -16.00 8.00
C HIS A 94 6.26 -16.76 9.32
N ALA A 95 7.35 -16.85 10.08
CA ALA A 95 7.37 -17.50 11.40
C ALA A 95 6.41 -16.80 12.41
N ARG A 96 6.05 -15.55 12.16
CA ARG A 96 5.08 -14.75 12.93
C ARG A 96 3.68 -14.74 12.32
N GLY A 97 3.46 -15.43 11.20
CA GLY A 97 2.19 -15.43 10.47
C GLY A 97 1.95 -14.14 9.68
N LEU A 98 3.01 -13.40 9.35
CA LEU A 98 2.94 -12.23 8.47
C LEU A 98 3.22 -12.66 7.03
N SER A 99 2.28 -12.47 6.12
CA SER A 99 2.53 -12.54 4.67
C SER A 99 3.37 -11.35 4.22
N VAL A 100 4.17 -11.51 3.16
CA VAL A 100 5.03 -10.45 2.64
C VAL A 100 4.61 -10.08 1.21
N LEU A 101 4.29 -8.80 1.00
CA LEU A 101 3.98 -8.24 -0.30
C LEU A 101 5.10 -7.29 -0.74
N LEU A 102 5.51 -7.40 -1.99
CA LEU A 102 6.51 -6.52 -2.59
C LEU A 102 5.89 -5.48 -3.52
N ASP A 103 6.65 -4.42 -3.73
CA ASP A 103 6.32 -3.35 -4.68
C ASP A 103 7.02 -3.60 -6.01
N GLY A 104 6.25 -3.85 -7.05
CA GLY A 104 6.71 -4.09 -8.41
C GLY A 104 6.65 -2.84 -9.27
N VAL A 105 7.78 -2.17 -9.42
CA VAL A 105 7.93 -0.97 -10.28
C VAL A 105 8.17 -1.43 -11.72
N PHE A 106 7.09 -1.77 -12.44
CA PHE A 106 7.18 -2.35 -13.79
C PHE A 106 6.72 -1.40 -14.90
N ASN A 107 6.27 -0.20 -14.56
CA ASN A 107 5.93 0.82 -15.55
C ASN A 107 7.18 1.45 -16.17
N HIS A 108 8.21 1.66 -15.37
CA HIS A 108 9.43 2.37 -15.75
C HIS A 108 10.65 1.81 -15.00
N VAL A 109 11.83 2.20 -15.44
CA VAL A 109 13.12 1.86 -14.82
C VAL A 109 14.01 3.10 -14.76
N SER A 110 15.05 3.06 -13.94
CA SER A 110 16.09 4.10 -13.96
C SER A 110 16.72 4.23 -15.35
N ARG A 111 17.02 5.45 -15.76
CA ARG A 111 17.85 5.70 -16.96
C ARG A 111 19.19 4.96 -16.90
N ARG A 112 19.68 4.65 -15.70
CA ARG A 112 20.91 3.89 -15.46
C ARG A 112 20.69 2.37 -15.48
N ASN A 113 19.46 1.88 -15.60
CA ASN A 113 19.17 0.46 -15.75
C ASN A 113 19.79 -0.10 -17.01
N ARG A 114 20.31 -1.33 -16.95
CA ARG A 114 20.98 -1.99 -18.06
C ARG A 114 20.09 -2.10 -19.30
N ILE A 115 18.80 -2.32 -19.15
CA ILE A 115 17.83 -2.35 -20.25
C ILE A 115 17.90 -1.05 -21.06
N VAL A 116 17.96 0.11 -20.39
CA VAL A 116 18.03 1.41 -21.05
C VAL A 116 19.40 1.63 -21.72
N GLN A 117 20.49 1.23 -21.05
CA GLN A 117 21.85 1.36 -21.60
C GLN A 117 22.05 0.49 -22.84
N ASP A 118 21.57 -0.75 -22.79
CA ASP A 118 21.62 -1.67 -23.92
C ASP A 118 20.75 -1.16 -25.10
N ALA A 119 19.55 -0.61 -24.80
CA ALA A 119 18.68 -0.01 -25.79
C ALA A 119 19.33 1.20 -26.49
N GLN A 120 19.96 2.08 -25.73
CA GLN A 120 20.66 3.25 -26.29
C GLN A 120 21.87 2.86 -27.12
N SER A 121 22.60 1.83 -26.71
CA SER A 121 23.80 1.35 -27.40
C SER A 121 23.48 0.64 -28.73
N ALA A 122 22.41 -0.16 -28.75
CA ALA A 122 22.02 -0.99 -29.88
C ALA A 122 21.12 -0.24 -30.90
N GLY A 123 20.51 0.87 -30.50
CA GLY A 123 19.61 1.67 -31.31
C GLY A 123 18.12 1.21 -31.24
N PRO A 124 17.19 2.10 -31.65
CA PRO A 124 15.75 1.91 -31.40
C PRO A 124 15.13 0.72 -32.12
N ASP A 125 15.69 0.30 -33.28
CA ASP A 125 15.14 -0.79 -34.07
C ASP A 125 15.67 -2.18 -33.68
N SER A 126 16.59 -2.23 -32.70
CA SER A 126 17.12 -3.48 -32.17
C SER A 126 16.15 -4.13 -31.17
N ASP A 127 16.35 -5.41 -30.85
CA ASP A 127 15.59 -6.09 -29.81
C ASP A 127 15.76 -5.41 -28.43
N ALA A 128 16.98 -4.97 -28.10
CA ALA A 128 17.24 -4.20 -26.90
C ALA A 128 16.53 -2.83 -26.93
N GLY A 129 16.58 -2.12 -28.09
CA GLY A 129 15.91 -0.83 -28.26
C GLY A 129 14.40 -0.91 -28.07
N ARG A 130 13.78 -2.01 -28.49
CA ARG A 130 12.34 -2.25 -28.33
C ARG A 130 11.91 -2.61 -26.91
N MET A 131 12.82 -2.80 -25.95
CA MET A 131 12.49 -3.00 -24.52
C MET A 131 11.99 -1.72 -23.86
N VAL A 132 12.36 -0.55 -24.36
CA VAL A 132 11.95 0.75 -23.82
C VAL A 132 11.04 1.45 -24.81
N ARG A 133 10.13 2.27 -24.31
CA ARG A 133 9.26 3.08 -25.14
C ARG A 133 10.03 4.31 -25.64
N SER A 134 9.91 4.59 -26.92
CA SER A 134 10.51 5.76 -27.55
C SER A 134 9.63 6.33 -28.65
N CYS A 135 9.66 7.65 -28.82
CA CYS A 135 8.97 8.36 -29.90
C CYS A 135 9.91 9.35 -30.55
N ALA A 136 10.00 9.32 -31.89
CA ALA A 136 10.87 10.19 -32.70
C ALA A 136 12.34 10.23 -32.20
N GLY A 137 12.88 9.08 -31.79
CA GLY A 137 14.28 8.94 -31.32
C GLY A 137 14.51 9.44 -29.88
N ARG A 138 13.46 9.80 -29.15
CA ARG A 138 13.53 10.17 -27.74
C ARG A 138 12.89 9.08 -26.88
N LEU A 139 13.53 8.74 -25.76
CA LEU A 139 12.96 7.84 -24.77
C LEU A 139 11.74 8.51 -24.10
N ASP A 140 10.65 7.77 -23.99
CA ASP A 140 9.52 8.18 -23.18
C ASP A 140 9.88 8.07 -21.71
N VAL A 141 9.38 9.00 -20.90
CA VAL A 141 9.64 9.07 -19.46
C VAL A 141 8.34 9.15 -18.70
N PHE A 142 8.33 8.61 -17.49
CA PHE A 142 7.17 8.60 -16.64
C PHE A 142 6.94 9.99 -16.02
N GLU A 143 5.75 10.57 -16.24
CA GLU A 143 5.28 11.84 -15.67
C GLU A 143 6.28 13.00 -15.79
N GLY A 144 7.07 13.02 -16.89
CA GLY A 144 8.05 14.07 -17.13
C GLY A 144 9.38 13.91 -16.38
N HIS A 145 9.55 12.87 -15.58
CA HIS A 145 10.79 12.58 -14.86
C HIS A 145 11.85 11.98 -15.78
N SER A 146 12.84 12.76 -16.16
CA SER A 146 13.87 12.39 -17.14
C SER A 146 14.64 11.11 -16.81
N ASP A 147 14.72 10.76 -15.53
CA ASP A 147 15.47 9.60 -15.04
C ASP A 147 14.63 8.31 -14.95
N LEU A 148 13.31 8.40 -15.17
CA LEU A 148 12.38 7.28 -15.15
C LEU A 148 11.93 6.93 -16.58
N VAL A 149 12.61 5.96 -17.20
CA VAL A 149 12.37 5.57 -18.59
C VAL A 149 11.26 4.53 -18.66
N ALA A 150 10.22 4.80 -19.45
CA ALA A 150 9.09 3.91 -19.62
C ALA A 150 9.49 2.61 -20.35
N LEU A 151 9.07 1.46 -19.79
CA LEU A 151 9.19 0.17 -20.48
C LEU A 151 8.16 0.07 -21.62
N ASN A 152 8.48 -0.69 -22.65
CA ASN A 152 7.60 -0.89 -23.79
C ASN A 152 6.69 -2.11 -23.56
N HIS A 153 5.53 -1.88 -22.91
CA HIS A 153 4.59 -2.92 -22.54
C HIS A 153 3.94 -3.65 -23.76
N ASP A 154 4.03 -3.09 -24.95
CA ASP A 154 3.59 -3.75 -26.18
C ASP A 154 4.56 -4.83 -26.64
N ASN A 155 5.80 -4.82 -26.12
CA ASN A 155 6.82 -5.80 -26.47
C ASN A 155 6.66 -7.09 -25.64
N PRO A 156 6.50 -8.27 -26.29
CA PRO A 156 6.43 -9.56 -25.58
C PRO A 156 7.64 -9.84 -24.67
N ALA A 157 8.84 -9.37 -25.03
CA ALA A 157 10.04 -9.56 -24.21
C ALA A 157 9.96 -8.81 -22.87
N VAL A 158 9.28 -7.67 -22.80
CA VAL A 158 9.00 -6.95 -21.53
C VAL A 158 8.04 -7.78 -20.67
N ARG A 159 7.01 -8.36 -21.28
CA ARG A 159 6.06 -9.27 -20.60
C ARG A 159 6.77 -10.47 -19.99
N GLU A 160 7.62 -11.14 -20.76
CA GLU A 160 8.42 -12.28 -20.29
C GLU A 160 9.37 -11.87 -19.17
N HIS A 161 9.97 -10.68 -19.29
CA HIS A 161 10.87 -10.15 -18.25
C HIS A 161 10.13 -9.91 -16.93
N VAL A 162 8.98 -9.23 -16.94
CA VAL A 162 8.16 -8.98 -15.74
C VAL A 162 7.65 -10.30 -15.15
N THR A 163 7.16 -11.22 -15.97
CA THR A 163 6.73 -12.56 -15.52
C THR A 163 7.87 -13.30 -14.81
N ARG A 164 9.10 -13.22 -15.35
CA ARG A 164 10.29 -13.85 -14.76
C ARG A 164 10.64 -13.24 -13.40
N ILE A 165 10.55 -11.91 -13.26
CA ILE A 165 10.80 -11.21 -11.99
C ILE A 165 9.79 -11.65 -10.94
N MET A 166 8.50 -11.58 -11.26
CA MET A 166 7.44 -11.97 -10.32
C MET A 166 7.58 -13.43 -9.88
N ASN A 167 7.84 -14.35 -10.84
CA ASN A 167 8.07 -15.75 -10.54
C ASN A 167 9.32 -16.00 -9.68
N TYR A 168 10.40 -15.24 -9.89
CA TYR A 168 11.62 -15.37 -9.11
C TYR A 168 11.38 -15.08 -7.62
N TRP A 169 10.72 -13.97 -7.31
CA TRP A 169 10.46 -13.57 -5.92
C TRP A 169 9.35 -14.39 -5.26
N CYS A 170 8.29 -14.76 -6.00
CA CYS A 170 7.30 -15.71 -5.48
C CYS A 170 7.96 -17.09 -5.19
N GLY A 171 8.91 -17.52 -6.01
CA GLY A 171 9.70 -18.73 -5.76
C GLY A 171 10.58 -18.66 -4.51
N ARG A 172 10.92 -17.48 -4.03
CA ARG A 172 11.60 -17.24 -2.75
C ARG A 172 10.64 -17.15 -1.56
N GLY A 173 9.32 -17.11 -1.81
CA GLY A 173 8.29 -17.11 -0.78
C GLY A 173 7.53 -15.79 -0.62
N VAL A 174 7.63 -14.86 -1.56
CA VAL A 174 6.80 -13.64 -1.57
C VAL A 174 5.35 -14.02 -1.83
N ASP A 175 4.43 -13.51 -1.01
CA ASP A 175 3.01 -13.88 -1.00
C ASP A 175 2.15 -12.98 -1.91
N GLY A 176 2.65 -11.80 -2.26
CA GLY A 176 1.85 -10.89 -3.09
C GLY A 176 2.63 -9.70 -3.64
N TRP A 177 1.92 -8.91 -4.47
CA TRP A 177 2.48 -7.77 -5.18
C TRP A 177 1.57 -6.55 -5.14
N ARG A 178 2.14 -5.39 -4.86
CA ARG A 178 1.63 -4.09 -5.30
C ARG A 178 2.27 -3.79 -6.65
N LEU A 179 1.49 -3.44 -7.65
CA LEU A 179 1.99 -3.01 -8.96
C LEU A 179 1.99 -1.49 -8.99
N ASP A 180 3.18 -0.90 -8.92
CA ASP A 180 3.39 0.54 -8.96
C ASP A 180 2.89 1.15 -10.27
N ALA A 181 2.30 2.35 -10.20
CA ALA A 181 1.78 3.09 -11.34
C ALA A 181 0.95 2.22 -12.33
N ALA A 182 0.17 1.27 -11.81
CA ALA A 182 -0.60 0.35 -12.65
C ALA A 182 -1.61 1.06 -13.55
N TYR A 183 -2.06 2.27 -13.16
CA TYR A 183 -2.92 3.14 -13.97
C TYR A 183 -2.26 3.63 -15.27
N SER A 184 -0.92 3.65 -15.32
CA SER A 184 -0.15 4.08 -16.49
C SER A 184 0.18 2.94 -17.47
N VAL A 185 -0.12 1.69 -17.10
CA VAL A 185 0.13 0.51 -17.91
C VAL A 185 -1.18 0.00 -18.50
N ASN A 186 -1.18 -0.32 -19.81
CA ASN A 186 -2.37 -0.90 -20.44
C ASN A 186 -2.79 -2.17 -19.69
N PRO A 187 -4.06 -2.29 -19.24
CA PRO A 187 -4.57 -3.47 -18.54
C PRO A 187 -4.34 -4.79 -19.27
N GLU A 188 -4.33 -4.80 -20.60
CA GLU A 188 -4.04 -5.99 -21.41
C GLU A 188 -2.63 -6.57 -21.19
N PHE A 189 -1.67 -5.73 -20.82
CA PHE A 189 -0.33 -6.18 -20.45
C PHE A 189 -0.41 -7.08 -19.20
N TRP A 190 -1.11 -6.64 -18.18
CA TRP A 190 -1.32 -7.41 -16.95
C TRP A 190 -2.13 -8.68 -17.19
N ALA A 191 -3.18 -8.60 -18.02
CA ALA A 191 -3.96 -9.77 -18.42
C ALA A 191 -3.12 -10.85 -19.12
N ALA A 192 -1.99 -10.47 -19.72
CA ALA A 192 -1.06 -11.41 -20.32
C ALA A 192 0.07 -11.89 -19.40
N VAL A 193 0.45 -11.11 -18.37
CA VAL A 193 1.49 -11.46 -17.37
C VAL A 193 0.94 -12.33 -16.25
N LEU A 194 -0.16 -11.89 -15.62
CA LEU A 194 -0.63 -12.44 -14.34
C LEU A 194 -1.06 -13.93 -14.39
N PRO A 195 -1.67 -14.44 -15.48
CA PRO A 195 -2.01 -15.86 -15.55
C PRO A 195 -0.79 -16.79 -15.42
N SER A 196 0.34 -16.42 -16.02
CA SER A 196 1.57 -17.23 -15.94
C SER A 196 2.21 -17.23 -14.55
N VAL A 197 1.98 -16.18 -13.76
CA VAL A 197 2.40 -16.12 -12.35
C VAL A 197 1.49 -17.00 -11.50
N ARG A 198 0.16 -16.88 -11.66
CA ARG A 198 -0.83 -17.65 -10.90
C ARG A 198 -0.82 -19.14 -11.21
N GLU A 199 -0.44 -19.54 -12.41
CA GLU A 199 -0.27 -20.96 -12.76
C GLU A 199 0.73 -21.65 -11.83
N LYS A 200 1.80 -20.92 -11.42
CA LYS A 200 2.84 -21.44 -10.52
C LYS A 200 2.56 -21.15 -9.05
N TYR A 201 1.93 -20.01 -8.77
CA TYR A 201 1.67 -19.50 -7.43
C TYR A 201 0.20 -19.09 -7.31
N PRO A 202 -0.72 -20.06 -7.19
CA PRO A 202 -2.16 -19.80 -7.25
C PRO A 202 -2.68 -18.93 -6.11
N ASP A 203 -1.99 -18.91 -4.98
CA ASP A 203 -2.37 -18.13 -3.79
C ASP A 203 -1.71 -16.75 -3.73
N VAL A 204 -1.01 -16.31 -4.80
CA VAL A 204 -0.43 -14.96 -4.86
C VAL A 204 -1.53 -13.90 -4.93
N TRP A 205 -1.44 -12.87 -4.06
CA TRP A 205 -2.34 -11.72 -4.10
C TRP A 205 -1.70 -10.56 -4.87
N ILE A 206 -2.40 -10.02 -5.86
CA ILE A 206 -1.84 -8.99 -6.75
C ILE A 206 -2.80 -7.81 -6.85
N PHE A 207 -2.37 -6.64 -6.39
CA PHE A 207 -3.14 -5.41 -6.51
C PHE A 207 -2.34 -4.30 -7.20
N GLY A 208 -3.05 -3.46 -7.94
CA GLY A 208 -2.45 -2.33 -8.64
C GLY A 208 -2.60 -1.03 -7.86
N GLU A 209 -1.60 -0.17 -7.97
CA GLU A 209 -1.82 1.23 -7.65
C GLU A 209 -2.62 1.89 -8.76
N VAL A 210 -3.82 2.34 -8.43
CA VAL A 210 -4.67 3.12 -9.32
C VAL A 210 -5.20 4.33 -8.57
N ILE A 211 -4.81 5.52 -9.05
CA ILE A 211 -5.12 6.79 -8.37
C ILE A 211 -6.51 7.31 -8.77
N HIS A 212 -6.90 7.08 -10.02
CA HIS A 212 -8.16 7.55 -10.59
C HIS A 212 -8.61 6.65 -11.75
N GLY A 213 -9.86 6.85 -12.20
CA GLY A 213 -10.44 6.14 -13.33
C GLY A 213 -11.51 5.13 -12.94
N ASP A 214 -11.90 4.27 -13.86
CA ASP A 214 -12.87 3.21 -13.62
C ASP A 214 -12.16 1.99 -13.02
N TYR A 215 -12.06 1.95 -11.69
CA TYR A 215 -11.37 0.89 -10.94
C TYR A 215 -11.92 -0.51 -11.29
N ALA A 216 -13.22 -0.65 -11.37
CA ALA A 216 -13.84 -1.94 -11.68
C ALA A 216 -13.51 -2.44 -13.09
N SER A 217 -13.47 -1.54 -14.07
CA SER A 217 -13.06 -1.87 -15.44
C SER A 217 -11.57 -2.22 -15.52
N ILE A 218 -10.72 -1.51 -14.80
CA ILE A 218 -9.27 -1.78 -14.74
C ILE A 218 -9.03 -3.17 -14.14
N VAL A 219 -9.64 -3.49 -12.99
CA VAL A 219 -9.50 -4.81 -12.35
C VAL A 219 -9.97 -5.93 -13.30
N ARG A 220 -11.16 -5.78 -13.91
CA ARG A 220 -11.67 -6.79 -14.85
C ARG A 220 -10.78 -6.99 -16.08
N ALA A 221 -10.26 -5.90 -16.64
CA ALA A 221 -9.46 -5.95 -17.87
C ALA A 221 -8.04 -6.46 -17.63
N SER A 222 -7.46 -6.13 -16.47
CA SER A 222 -6.08 -6.51 -16.11
C SER A 222 -5.95 -7.90 -15.51
N GLY A 223 -7.02 -8.39 -14.88
CA GLY A 223 -6.99 -9.60 -14.05
C GLY A 223 -6.28 -9.43 -12.72
N MET A 224 -6.02 -8.20 -12.26
CA MET A 224 -5.60 -7.94 -10.87
C MET A 224 -6.70 -8.35 -9.90
N ASP A 225 -6.32 -8.69 -8.67
CA ASP A 225 -7.29 -9.06 -7.63
C ASP A 225 -7.93 -7.81 -7.01
N SER A 226 -7.18 -6.70 -6.96
CA SER A 226 -7.60 -5.46 -6.33
C SER A 226 -6.84 -4.24 -6.88
N VAL A 227 -7.27 -3.06 -6.43
CA VAL A 227 -6.57 -1.79 -6.62
C VAL A 227 -6.66 -0.93 -5.37
N THR A 228 -5.76 0.06 -5.25
CA THR A 228 -5.76 1.06 -4.16
C THR A 228 -6.96 2.01 -4.26
N GLN A 229 -7.61 2.27 -3.11
CA GLN A 229 -8.85 3.05 -3.07
C GLN A 229 -8.56 4.52 -2.69
N TYR A 230 -7.99 5.27 -3.61
CA TYR A 230 -7.65 6.70 -3.43
C TYR A 230 -8.87 7.61 -3.30
N GLU A 231 -10.00 7.26 -3.93
CA GLU A 231 -11.24 8.04 -3.83
C GLU A 231 -11.77 8.03 -2.39
N LEU A 232 -11.75 6.86 -1.73
CA LEU A 232 -12.12 6.73 -0.33
C LEU A 232 -11.10 7.39 0.61
N TRP A 233 -9.79 7.21 0.36
CA TRP A 233 -8.74 7.91 1.10
C TRP A 233 -9.00 9.41 1.14
N LYS A 234 -9.31 10.01 -0.02
CA LYS A 234 -9.64 11.43 -0.10
C LYS A 234 -10.91 11.75 0.67
N GLY A 235 -12.00 10.99 0.50
CA GLY A 235 -13.26 11.18 1.20
C GLY A 235 -13.13 11.14 2.72
N ILE A 236 -12.24 10.27 3.25
CA ILE A 236 -11.99 10.18 4.69
C ILE A 236 -11.32 11.45 5.22
N TRP A 237 -10.12 11.80 4.72
CA TRP A 237 -9.40 12.93 5.31
C TRP A 237 -10.08 14.27 5.04
N SER A 238 -10.64 14.48 3.84
CA SER A 238 -11.24 15.77 3.51
C SER A 238 -12.55 16.03 4.25
N SER A 239 -13.33 14.98 4.52
CA SER A 239 -14.56 15.12 5.34
C SER A 239 -14.26 15.51 6.78
N ILE A 240 -13.18 15.01 7.36
CA ILE A 240 -12.74 15.37 8.71
C ILE A 240 -12.19 16.80 8.73
N GLU A 241 -11.30 17.13 7.78
CA GLU A 241 -10.66 18.45 7.68
C GLU A 241 -11.69 19.57 7.43
N SER A 242 -12.64 19.34 6.52
CA SER A 242 -13.68 20.30 6.17
C SER A 242 -14.92 20.25 7.09
N ARG A 243 -14.98 19.29 8.03
CA ARG A 243 -16.14 19.01 8.88
C ARG A 243 -17.40 18.80 8.05
N ASN A 244 -17.31 17.94 7.01
CA ASN A 244 -18.40 17.70 6.07
C ASN A 244 -18.54 16.21 5.72
N PHE A 245 -19.28 15.47 6.52
CA PHE A 245 -19.50 14.03 6.33
C PHE A 245 -20.35 13.65 5.12
N PHE A 246 -21.00 14.60 4.42
CA PHE A 246 -21.63 14.29 3.15
C PHE A 246 -20.62 13.82 2.09
N GLU A 247 -19.36 14.29 2.18
CA GLU A 247 -18.29 13.82 1.31
C GLU A 247 -17.89 12.36 1.62
N LEU A 248 -17.83 12.01 2.91
CA LEU A 248 -17.57 10.63 3.33
C LEU A 248 -18.70 9.68 2.93
N ASP A 249 -19.96 10.10 3.15
CA ASP A 249 -21.13 9.29 2.76
C ASP A 249 -21.13 8.99 1.27
N HIS A 250 -20.85 9.99 0.42
CA HIS A 250 -20.70 9.80 -1.01
C HIS A 250 -19.56 8.82 -1.34
N ALA A 251 -18.39 8.99 -0.72
CA ALA A 251 -17.25 8.12 -0.95
C ALA A 251 -17.51 6.67 -0.50
N LEU A 252 -18.25 6.46 0.59
CA LEU A 252 -18.66 5.12 1.06
C LEU A 252 -19.69 4.48 0.13
N GLY A 253 -20.62 5.26 -0.42
CA GLY A 253 -21.53 4.79 -1.48
C GLY A 253 -20.76 4.26 -2.69
N ARG A 254 -19.79 5.03 -3.17
CA ARG A 254 -18.89 4.63 -4.26
C ARG A 254 -18.05 3.40 -3.91
N HIS A 255 -17.55 3.34 -2.67
CA HIS A 255 -16.79 2.19 -2.17
C HIS A 255 -17.63 0.91 -2.17
N ASN A 256 -18.91 0.97 -1.81
CA ASN A 256 -19.81 -0.16 -1.92
C ASN A 256 -19.96 -0.65 -3.37
N GLU A 257 -20.10 0.27 -4.35
CA GLU A 257 -20.17 -0.07 -5.78
C GLU A 257 -18.89 -0.80 -6.25
N PHE A 258 -17.71 -0.30 -5.85
CA PHE A 258 -16.45 -0.99 -6.18
C PHE A 258 -16.36 -2.37 -5.54
N SER A 259 -16.84 -2.50 -4.31
CA SER A 259 -16.84 -3.76 -3.57
C SER A 259 -17.74 -4.83 -4.18
N ASP A 260 -18.66 -4.48 -5.10
CA ASP A 260 -19.42 -5.45 -5.90
C ASP A 260 -18.56 -6.08 -7.01
N ALA A 261 -17.50 -5.42 -7.42
CA ALA A 261 -16.61 -5.88 -8.49
C ALA A 261 -15.32 -6.56 -7.98
N PHE A 262 -14.73 -6.03 -6.90
CA PHE A 262 -13.47 -6.53 -6.30
C PHE A 262 -13.39 -6.13 -4.82
N THR A 263 -12.43 -6.66 -4.07
CA THR A 263 -12.18 -6.26 -2.67
C THR A 263 -11.14 -5.14 -2.63
N PRO A 264 -11.50 -3.86 -2.37
CA PRO A 264 -10.56 -2.74 -2.46
C PRO A 264 -9.44 -2.78 -1.40
N MET A 265 -8.23 -2.37 -1.78
CA MET A 265 -7.16 -2.05 -0.83
C MET A 265 -7.39 -0.64 -0.28
N THR A 266 -7.66 -0.53 1.02
CA THR A 266 -8.03 0.71 1.69
C THR A 266 -6.91 1.26 2.56
N PHE A 267 -6.81 2.57 2.71
CA PHE A 267 -5.77 3.22 3.51
C PHE A 267 -6.16 4.65 3.88
N VAL A 268 -5.51 5.22 4.87
CA VAL A 268 -5.63 6.63 5.27
C VAL A 268 -4.33 7.42 5.08
N GLY A 269 -3.23 6.72 4.83
CA GLY A 269 -1.92 7.28 4.52
C GLY A 269 -1.06 6.29 3.74
N ASN A 270 -0.09 6.81 2.98
CA ASN A 270 0.95 6.05 2.32
C ASN A 270 2.21 6.93 2.14
N HIS A 271 3.22 6.40 1.45
CA HIS A 271 4.52 7.05 1.26
C HIS A 271 4.52 8.20 0.23
N ASP A 272 3.38 8.50 -0.42
CA ASP A 272 3.26 9.51 -1.47
C ASP A 272 2.34 10.67 -1.09
N VAL A 273 1.72 10.62 0.08
CA VAL A 273 0.75 11.63 0.51
C VAL A 273 1.12 12.26 1.85
N THR A 274 0.62 13.45 2.10
CA THR A 274 0.71 14.09 3.42
C THR A 274 0.13 13.17 4.49
N ARG A 275 0.86 12.96 5.58
CA ARG A 275 0.43 12.08 6.67
C ARG A 275 -0.88 12.51 7.28
N ILE A 276 -1.70 11.54 7.63
CA ILE A 276 -3.05 11.78 8.14
C ILE A 276 -3.05 12.71 9.37
N ALA A 277 -2.14 12.50 10.33
CA ALA A 277 -2.05 13.34 11.53
C ALA A 277 -1.59 14.79 11.24
N SER A 278 -0.94 15.06 10.09
CA SER A 278 -0.62 16.41 9.64
C SER A 278 -1.84 17.14 9.08
N ARG A 279 -2.79 16.39 8.48
CA ARG A 279 -4.03 16.97 7.92
C ARG A 279 -5.07 17.22 8.99
N VAL A 280 -5.38 16.21 9.79
CA VAL A 280 -6.57 16.21 10.64
C VAL A 280 -6.26 16.17 12.14
N GLY A 281 -4.98 16.29 12.54
CA GLY A 281 -4.56 16.16 13.93
C GLY A 281 -4.58 14.71 14.42
N GLN A 282 -4.18 14.50 15.68
CA GLN A 282 -4.09 13.17 16.28
C GLN A 282 -5.45 12.51 16.45
N ASP A 283 -6.43 13.23 17.00
CA ASP A 283 -7.78 12.70 17.23
C ASP A 283 -8.50 12.42 15.90
N GLY A 284 -8.28 13.27 14.88
CA GLY A 284 -8.78 13.04 13.54
C GLY A 284 -8.14 11.83 12.86
N ALA A 285 -6.86 11.54 13.14
CA ALA A 285 -6.18 10.34 12.64
C ALA A 285 -6.77 9.06 13.27
N VAL A 286 -7.11 9.10 14.58
CA VAL A 286 -7.83 8.00 15.24
C VAL A 286 -9.22 7.80 14.63
N LEU A 287 -9.96 8.88 14.36
CA LEU A 287 -11.27 8.82 13.70
C LEU A 287 -11.12 8.21 12.29
N ALA A 288 -10.12 8.63 11.50
CA ALA A 288 -9.85 8.07 10.18
C ALA A 288 -9.53 6.57 10.25
N THR A 289 -8.76 6.15 11.25
CA THR A 289 -8.45 4.73 11.50
C THR A 289 -9.69 3.94 11.91
N ALA A 290 -10.60 4.53 12.71
CA ALA A 290 -11.87 3.89 13.08
C ALA A 290 -12.76 3.64 11.85
N ILE A 291 -12.81 4.60 10.91
CA ILE A 291 -13.48 4.39 9.62
C ILE A 291 -12.82 3.21 8.90
N LEU A 292 -11.50 3.26 8.69
CA LEU A 292 -10.73 2.22 8.00
C LEU A 292 -10.94 0.82 8.61
N ALA A 293 -11.00 0.73 9.95
CA ALA A 293 -11.18 -0.52 10.67
C ALA A 293 -12.60 -1.11 10.58
N THR A 294 -13.61 -0.31 10.24
CA THR A 294 -15.03 -0.70 10.29
C THR A 294 -15.72 -0.80 8.94
N ILE A 295 -15.06 -0.49 7.84
CA ILE A 295 -15.61 -0.59 6.49
C ILE A 295 -15.15 -1.87 5.76
N GLY A 296 -15.75 -2.16 4.61
CA GLY A 296 -15.31 -3.23 3.70
C GLY A 296 -13.91 -3.00 3.14
N GLY A 297 -13.35 -4.04 2.50
CA GLY A 297 -12.02 -3.96 1.87
C GLY A 297 -10.88 -4.46 2.76
N ILE A 298 -9.65 -4.25 2.32
CA ILE A 298 -8.42 -4.72 2.96
C ILE A 298 -7.60 -3.50 3.40
N PRO A 299 -7.46 -3.24 4.72
CA PRO A 299 -6.77 -2.06 5.21
C PRO A 299 -5.24 -2.20 5.16
N LEU A 300 -4.58 -1.12 4.72
CA LEU A 300 -3.15 -0.90 4.85
C LEU A 300 -2.89 0.23 5.85
N ILE A 301 -2.06 -0.05 6.86
CA ILE A 301 -1.61 0.92 7.86
C ILE A 301 -0.20 1.35 7.48
N TYR A 302 -0.02 2.61 7.16
CA TYR A 302 1.29 3.14 6.81
C TYR A 302 2.12 3.37 8.08
N TYR A 303 3.36 2.86 8.09
CA TYR A 303 4.23 2.92 9.26
C TYR A 303 4.36 4.34 9.82
N GLY A 304 4.17 4.50 11.11
CA GLY A 304 4.18 5.77 11.82
C GLY A 304 2.81 6.44 11.92
N ASP A 305 1.81 6.08 11.13
CA ASP A 305 0.45 6.61 11.30
C ASP A 305 -0.16 6.10 12.61
N GLU A 306 0.18 4.86 13.03
CA GLU A 306 -0.18 4.30 14.32
C GLU A 306 0.42 5.05 15.53
N LEU A 307 1.40 5.91 15.27
CA LEU A 307 2.08 6.74 16.26
C LEU A 307 1.77 8.24 16.08
N ALA A 308 0.82 8.58 15.21
CA ALA A 308 0.50 9.95 14.80
C ALA A 308 1.70 10.74 14.27
N TYR A 309 2.61 10.08 13.56
CA TYR A 309 3.74 10.77 12.92
C TYR A 309 3.21 11.81 11.93
N ARG A 310 3.93 12.92 11.85
CA ARG A 310 3.59 14.05 10.99
C ARG A 310 4.60 14.17 9.86
N GLY A 311 4.17 14.68 8.74
CA GLY A 311 4.95 14.98 7.56
C GLY A 311 4.03 15.53 6.48
N VAL A 312 4.48 16.57 5.77
CA VAL A 312 3.72 17.21 4.69
C VAL A 312 4.39 16.88 3.37
N LYS A 313 3.63 16.36 2.41
CA LYS A 313 4.11 16.17 1.05
C LYS A 313 4.25 17.55 0.38
N GLU A 314 5.43 17.87 -0.08
CA GLU A 314 5.75 19.11 -0.79
C GLU A 314 6.30 18.81 -2.19
N GLU A 315 6.13 19.75 -3.12
CA GLU A 315 6.68 19.66 -4.48
C GLU A 315 8.09 20.26 -4.54
N ARG A 316 9.05 19.66 -3.83
CA ARG A 316 10.47 20.05 -3.86
C ARG A 316 11.37 18.81 -3.78
N PHE A 317 12.59 18.92 -4.23
CA PHE A 317 13.57 17.83 -4.10
C PHE A 317 13.79 17.47 -2.62
N GLY A 318 13.72 16.17 -2.28
CA GLY A 318 13.86 15.68 -0.90
C GLY A 318 12.63 15.89 -0.01
N ALA A 319 11.51 16.37 -0.54
CA ALA A 319 10.28 16.64 0.23
C ALA A 319 9.60 15.37 0.75
N ASP A 320 9.94 14.22 0.19
CA ASP A 320 9.38 12.94 0.60
C ASP A 320 9.95 12.42 1.92
N ASP A 321 11.12 12.94 2.35
CA ASP A 321 11.78 12.52 3.59
C ASP A 321 10.88 12.76 4.81
N ASP A 322 10.12 13.88 4.83
CA ASP A 322 9.21 14.22 5.93
C ASP A 322 8.06 13.21 6.08
N ILE A 323 7.61 12.60 4.98
CA ILE A 323 6.56 11.59 4.99
C ILE A 323 7.09 10.15 5.05
N ARG A 324 8.42 9.96 4.94
CA ARG A 324 9.15 8.67 4.96
C ARG A 324 10.18 8.62 6.09
N PRO A 325 9.79 8.87 7.37
CA PRO A 325 10.72 9.07 8.47
C PRO A 325 11.54 7.82 8.77
N VAL A 326 12.74 8.06 9.31
CA VAL A 326 13.54 6.99 9.92
C VAL A 326 12.89 6.54 11.21
N PHE A 327 12.72 5.23 11.36
CA PHE A 327 12.23 4.64 12.61
C PHE A 327 13.38 4.37 13.58
N PRO A 328 13.10 4.36 14.91
CA PRO A 328 14.10 3.95 15.89
C PRO A 328 14.61 2.52 15.64
N ALA A 329 15.77 2.17 16.19
CA ALA A 329 16.38 0.87 16.00
C ALA A 329 15.48 -0.29 16.48
N SER A 330 14.62 -0.04 17.48
CA SER A 330 13.68 -1.01 18.01
C SER A 330 12.42 -0.32 18.56
N PRO A 331 11.30 -1.08 18.72
CA PRO A 331 10.10 -0.55 19.40
C PRO A 331 10.34 -0.05 20.83
N ALA A 332 11.37 -0.56 21.49
CA ALA A 332 11.71 -0.11 22.86
C ALA A 332 12.24 1.33 22.92
N ASP A 333 12.72 1.85 21.78
CA ASP A 333 13.26 3.20 21.66
C ASP A 333 12.18 4.23 21.28
N LEU A 334 10.90 3.80 21.17
CA LEU A 334 9.80 4.71 20.87
C LEU A 334 9.56 5.70 22.02
N SER A 335 9.28 6.94 21.64
CA SER A 335 8.77 7.94 22.61
C SER A 335 7.31 7.64 22.99
N ASN A 336 6.88 8.15 24.14
CA ASN A 336 5.48 7.99 24.59
C ASN A 336 4.49 8.94 23.89
N LEU A 337 4.93 9.82 23.01
CA LEU A 337 4.08 10.85 22.37
C LEU A 337 2.93 10.24 21.55
N GLY A 338 3.18 9.11 20.89
CA GLY A 338 2.18 8.39 20.07
C GLY A 338 1.44 7.26 20.83
N ALA A 339 1.68 7.07 22.12
CA ALA A 339 1.21 5.89 22.83
C ALA A 339 -0.33 5.73 22.84
N ASP A 340 -1.08 6.84 22.92
CA ASP A 340 -2.55 6.82 22.91
C ASP A 340 -3.07 6.43 21.51
N THR A 341 -2.46 6.98 20.46
CA THR A 341 -2.79 6.63 19.06
C THR A 341 -2.48 5.16 18.80
N LEU A 342 -1.33 4.65 19.28
CA LEU A 342 -0.96 3.24 19.14
C LEU A 342 -2.00 2.33 19.81
N ARG A 343 -2.41 2.64 21.04
CA ARG A 343 -3.47 1.87 21.74
C ARG A 343 -4.79 1.90 20.98
N ALA A 344 -5.18 3.06 20.44
CA ALA A 344 -6.38 3.17 19.62
C ALA A 344 -6.30 2.29 18.37
N HIS A 345 -5.18 2.32 17.63
CA HIS A 345 -4.97 1.45 16.46
C HIS A 345 -5.03 -0.03 16.84
N GLN A 346 -4.29 -0.44 17.87
CA GLN A 346 -4.30 -1.83 18.35
C GLN A 346 -5.71 -2.32 18.70
N SER A 347 -6.49 -1.49 19.39
CA SER A 347 -7.85 -1.86 19.79
C SER A 347 -8.83 -1.90 18.60
N LEU A 348 -8.71 -0.97 17.64
CA LEU A 348 -9.52 -0.92 16.42
C LEU A 348 -9.19 -2.08 15.46
N LEU A 349 -7.90 -2.36 15.24
CA LEU A 349 -7.50 -3.50 14.41
C LEU A 349 -7.83 -4.83 15.11
N GLY A 350 -7.74 -4.88 16.44
CA GLY A 350 -8.23 -6.00 17.24
C GLY A 350 -9.75 -6.20 17.10
N LEU A 351 -10.55 -5.13 17.07
CA LEU A 351 -11.97 -5.21 16.74
C LEU A 351 -12.18 -5.79 15.35
N ARG A 352 -11.49 -5.27 14.33
CA ARG A 352 -11.58 -5.78 12.96
C ARG A 352 -11.23 -7.26 12.86
N ARG A 353 -10.18 -7.71 13.54
CA ARG A 353 -9.79 -9.15 13.56
C ARG A 353 -10.85 -10.07 14.15
N ARG A 354 -11.66 -9.58 15.09
CA ARG A 354 -12.80 -10.34 15.63
C ARG A 354 -13.99 -10.38 14.67
N HIS A 355 -13.98 -9.56 13.63
CA HIS A 355 -15.04 -9.42 12.62
C HIS A 355 -14.50 -9.68 11.20
N PRO A 356 -14.03 -10.90 10.89
CA PRO A 356 -13.41 -11.19 9.58
C PRO A 356 -14.35 -10.93 8.40
N TRP A 357 -15.66 -10.96 8.62
CA TRP A 357 -16.67 -10.61 7.64
C TRP A 357 -16.58 -9.14 7.15
N LEU A 358 -15.86 -8.28 7.88
CA LEU A 358 -15.67 -6.89 7.47
C LEU A 358 -14.98 -6.76 6.10
N VAL A 359 -14.21 -7.75 5.67
CA VAL A 359 -13.59 -7.71 4.34
C VAL A 359 -14.63 -7.56 3.21
N ASP A 360 -15.82 -8.14 3.38
CA ASP A 360 -16.92 -8.15 2.41
C ASP A 360 -18.08 -7.20 2.80
N ALA A 361 -17.92 -6.44 3.88
CA ALA A 361 -18.99 -5.59 4.42
C ALA A 361 -19.40 -4.46 3.46
N ARG A 362 -20.65 -4.04 3.64
CA ARG A 362 -21.21 -2.84 3.02
C ARG A 362 -21.66 -1.87 4.09
N THR A 363 -21.55 -0.58 3.78
CA THR A 363 -21.99 0.50 4.66
C THR A 363 -23.34 1.02 4.23
N GLU A 364 -24.15 1.45 5.20
CA GLU A 364 -25.44 2.11 4.99
C GLU A 364 -25.55 3.31 5.92
N SER A 365 -25.87 4.46 5.38
CA SER A 365 -26.11 5.70 6.12
C SER A 365 -27.38 5.60 6.96
N LEU A 366 -27.30 5.90 8.25
CA LEU A 366 -28.44 5.92 9.18
C LEU A 366 -28.85 7.33 9.60
N ASP A 367 -27.85 8.20 9.87
CA ASP A 367 -28.07 9.60 10.24
C ASP A 367 -26.86 10.42 9.76
N LEU A 368 -27.13 11.53 9.07
CA LEU A 368 -26.09 12.30 8.41
C LEU A 368 -26.34 13.80 8.54
N THR A 369 -25.35 14.48 9.09
CA THR A 369 -25.21 15.93 9.06
C THR A 369 -23.80 16.30 8.61
N ASN A 370 -23.48 17.58 8.50
CA ASN A 370 -22.12 17.99 8.20
C ASN A 370 -21.10 17.45 9.23
N GLU A 371 -21.43 17.50 10.52
CA GLU A 371 -20.49 17.29 11.61
C GLU A 371 -20.75 16.01 12.40
N ARG A 372 -21.81 15.26 12.09
CA ARG A 372 -22.13 13.97 12.72
C ARG A 372 -22.58 12.99 11.65
N TYR A 373 -22.05 11.78 11.70
CA TYR A 373 -22.40 10.71 10.79
C TYR A 373 -22.57 9.39 11.53
N VAL A 374 -23.69 8.73 11.33
CA VAL A 374 -23.95 7.38 11.83
C VAL A 374 -24.17 6.46 10.64
N TYR A 375 -23.37 5.43 10.56
CA TYR A 375 -23.55 4.39 9.55
C TYR A 375 -23.56 3.00 10.18
N ARG A 376 -24.25 2.11 9.49
CA ARG A 376 -24.22 0.67 9.73
C ARG A 376 -23.20 0.04 8.77
N THR A 377 -22.42 -0.92 9.26
CA THR A 377 -21.57 -1.77 8.41
C THR A 377 -21.83 -3.23 8.72
N GLY A 378 -21.98 -4.07 7.68
CA GLY A 378 -22.33 -5.47 7.87
C GLY A 378 -22.40 -6.28 6.59
N VAL A 379 -22.65 -7.57 6.77
CA VAL A 379 -22.99 -8.54 5.73
C VAL A 379 -24.31 -9.22 6.05
N PRO A 380 -25.05 -9.79 5.08
CA PRO A 380 -26.30 -10.47 5.35
C PRO A 380 -26.16 -11.61 6.37
N GLY A 381 -27.06 -11.61 7.37
CA GLY A 381 -27.13 -12.68 8.37
C GLY A 381 -26.16 -12.56 9.54
N VAL A 382 -25.41 -11.49 9.63
CA VAL A 382 -24.48 -11.18 10.74
C VAL A 382 -24.92 -9.90 11.43
N GLU A 383 -24.77 -9.83 12.77
CA GLU A 383 -25.04 -8.62 13.53
C GLU A 383 -24.10 -7.50 13.08
N PRO A 384 -24.64 -6.36 12.63
CA PRO A 384 -23.81 -5.27 12.10
C PRO A 384 -23.14 -4.46 13.21
N LEU A 385 -22.07 -3.77 12.85
CA LEU A 385 -21.54 -2.66 13.66
C LEU A 385 -22.28 -1.38 13.30
N ILE A 386 -22.60 -0.58 14.34
CA ILE A 386 -23.10 0.79 14.19
C ILE A 386 -21.98 1.72 14.62
N VAL A 387 -21.56 2.57 13.71
CA VAL A 387 -20.45 3.51 13.90
C VAL A 387 -20.99 4.93 13.89
N GLU A 388 -20.70 5.66 14.95
CA GLU A 388 -21.03 7.06 15.09
C GLU A 388 -19.75 7.89 15.09
N LEU A 389 -19.66 8.84 14.18
CA LEU A 389 -18.57 9.81 14.02
C LEU A 389 -19.09 11.20 14.36
N ASP A 390 -18.33 11.97 15.14
CA ASP A 390 -18.69 13.33 15.52
C ASP A 390 -17.46 14.23 15.51
N VAL A 391 -17.58 15.41 14.89
CA VAL A 391 -16.50 16.42 14.81
C VAL A 391 -16.96 17.80 15.33
N ARG A 392 -18.07 17.88 16.07
CA ARG A 392 -18.63 19.14 16.59
C ARG A 392 -17.75 19.80 17.64
N ASP A 393 -17.33 19.02 18.64
CA ASP A 393 -16.54 19.48 19.79
C ASP A 393 -15.17 18.73 19.87
N GLY A 394 -14.54 18.54 18.73
CA GLY A 394 -13.38 17.66 18.55
C GLY A 394 -13.77 16.38 17.84
N CYS A 395 -12.79 15.52 17.52
CA CYS A 395 -13.04 14.24 16.86
C CYS A 395 -13.41 13.16 17.88
N SER A 396 -14.57 12.55 17.75
CA SER A 396 -14.98 11.41 18.56
C SER A 396 -15.62 10.31 17.74
N VAL A 397 -15.49 9.07 18.22
CA VAL A 397 -16.03 7.86 17.57
C VAL A 397 -16.66 6.97 18.62
N LEU A 398 -17.81 6.39 18.30
CA LEU A 398 -18.48 5.39 19.11
C LEU A 398 -18.91 4.22 18.20
N ILE A 399 -18.50 3.00 18.57
CA ILE A 399 -18.86 1.77 17.84
C ILE A 399 -19.70 0.89 18.74
N ARG A 400 -20.85 0.44 18.22
CA ARG A 400 -21.77 -0.47 18.92
C ARG A 400 -21.98 -1.75 18.13
N GLU A 401 -22.17 -2.84 18.84
CA GLU A 401 -22.60 -4.14 18.35
C GLU A 401 -23.75 -4.62 19.24
N ALA A 402 -24.88 -5.06 18.67
CA ALA A 402 -26.07 -5.48 19.41
C ALA A 402 -26.51 -4.45 20.48
N GLY A 403 -26.37 -3.16 20.21
CA GLY A 403 -26.71 -2.07 21.14
C GLY A 403 -25.67 -1.78 22.22
N GLN A 404 -24.64 -2.62 22.38
CA GLN A 404 -23.58 -2.41 23.38
C GLN A 404 -22.40 -1.66 22.77
N VAL A 405 -21.75 -0.80 23.56
CA VAL A 405 -20.52 -0.12 23.14
C VAL A 405 -19.37 -1.12 23.17
N VAL A 406 -18.76 -1.35 21.99
CA VAL A 406 -17.61 -2.24 21.83
C VAL A 406 -16.30 -1.48 21.66
N TRP A 407 -16.39 -0.19 21.30
CA TRP A 407 -15.25 0.72 21.23
C TRP A 407 -15.69 2.19 21.29
N SER A 408 -14.88 3.05 21.95
CA SER A 408 -15.05 4.51 21.88
C SER A 408 -13.70 5.22 21.98
N SER A 409 -13.56 6.37 21.29
CA SER A 409 -12.42 7.27 21.47
C SER A 409 -12.55 7.94 22.86
N GLY A 410 -11.48 7.94 23.65
CA GLY A 410 -11.45 8.56 24.97
C GLY A 410 -11.99 7.71 26.12
N ALA A 411 -12.17 6.40 25.91
CA ALA A 411 -12.47 5.43 26.99
C ALA A 411 -11.19 4.82 27.56
#